data_572020ae770937c9a522a0e9b794069a
#
_entry.id   572020ae770937c9a522a0e9b794069a
#
_cell.length_a   1.000
_cell.length_b   1.000
_cell.length_c   1.000
_cell.angle_alpha   90.00
_cell.angle_beta   90.00
_cell.angle_gamma   90.00
#
_symmetry.space_group_name_H-M   'P 1'
#
loop_
_entity.id
_entity.type
_entity.pdbx_description
1 polymer ?
#
loop_
_entity_poly.entity_id
_entity_poly.type
_entity_poly.pdbx_seq_one_letter_code
_entity_poly.pdbx_strand_id
1 'polypeptide(L)'
;MSDTGLADPRLAAALRAHTASATPATRVEALAAVAGARLFAAVTATSTAEHVDAGTGLRAESTAEMALLTLVGSAGGRAVPLFLDAGAAVAFRPGARPVPLPGPEACAAALEDGAVAVLVDPPGAALVVTGTELRELAG
;
A
#
# COMPACT_ATOMS: atom_id res chain seq x y z
N MET A 1 3.39 0.05 -23.63
CA MET A 1 2.51 -1.02 -23.14
C MET A 1 1.76 -0.49 -21.92
N SER A 2 0.46 -0.45 -22.00
CA SER A 2 -0.33 0.09 -20.90
C SER A 2 -0.53 -0.98 -19.82
N ASP A 3 -0.45 -0.54 -18.58
CA ASP A 3 -0.70 -1.40 -17.43
C ASP A 3 -2.19 -1.68 -17.36
N THR A 4 -2.57 -2.96 -17.39
CA THR A 4 -3.96 -3.38 -17.32
C THR A 4 -4.55 -3.28 -15.92
N GLY A 5 -3.72 -3.02 -14.91
CA GLY A 5 -4.16 -2.98 -13.52
C GLY A 5 -4.41 -4.35 -12.91
N LEU A 6 -4.06 -5.42 -13.61
CA LEU A 6 -4.24 -6.78 -13.13
C LEU A 6 -3.06 -7.22 -12.25
N ALA A 7 -3.31 -8.22 -11.41
CA ALA A 7 -2.30 -8.74 -10.50
C ALA A 7 -1.10 -9.30 -11.26
N ASP A 8 0.09 -9.09 -10.70
CA ASP A 8 1.30 -9.74 -11.19
C ASP A 8 1.18 -11.24 -10.93
N PRO A 9 1.25 -12.11 -11.95
CA PRO A 9 1.02 -13.53 -11.77
C PRO A 9 2.03 -14.20 -10.84
N ARG A 10 3.27 -13.78 -10.89
CA ARG A 10 4.32 -14.36 -10.05
C ARG A 10 4.07 -14.03 -8.58
N LEU A 11 3.73 -12.79 -8.29
CA LEU A 11 3.42 -12.38 -6.92
C LEU A 11 2.15 -13.10 -6.43
N ALA A 12 1.12 -13.15 -7.25
CA ALA A 12 -0.11 -13.84 -6.88
C ALA A 12 0.15 -15.31 -6.55
N ALA A 13 0.98 -15.97 -7.35
CA ALA A 13 1.32 -17.38 -7.10
C ALA A 13 2.12 -17.55 -5.81
N ALA A 14 3.09 -16.68 -5.56
CA ALA A 14 3.90 -16.77 -4.34
C ALA A 14 3.07 -16.54 -3.09
N LEU A 15 2.11 -15.61 -3.14
CA LEU A 15 1.21 -15.35 -2.02
C LEU A 15 0.26 -16.52 -1.78
N ARG A 16 -0.26 -17.12 -2.85
CA ARG A 16 -1.12 -18.32 -2.71
C ARG A 16 -0.34 -19.47 -2.06
N ALA A 17 0.89 -19.68 -2.49
CA ALA A 17 1.73 -20.74 -1.92
C ALA A 17 1.98 -20.49 -0.42
N HIS A 18 2.26 -19.26 -0.05
CA HIS A 18 2.50 -18.89 1.35
C HIS A 18 1.23 -19.04 2.19
N THR A 19 0.08 -18.66 1.64
CA THR A 19 -1.21 -18.81 2.32
C THR A 19 -1.56 -20.28 2.53
N ALA A 20 -1.29 -21.11 1.53
CA ALA A 20 -1.60 -22.54 1.60
C ALA A 20 -0.71 -23.26 2.60
N SER A 21 0.55 -22.87 2.72
CA SER A 21 1.49 -23.52 3.63
C SER A 21 2.60 -22.52 4.01
N ALA A 22 2.33 -21.74 5.04
CA ALA A 22 3.26 -20.71 5.50
C ALA A 22 4.52 -21.34 6.09
N THR A 23 5.63 -21.17 5.40
CA THR A 23 6.95 -21.63 5.83
C THR A 23 7.96 -20.50 5.64
N PRO A 24 9.14 -20.60 6.28
CA PRO A 24 10.19 -19.62 5.99
C PRO A 24 10.55 -19.56 4.51
N ALA A 25 10.54 -20.69 3.81
CA ALA A 25 10.85 -20.73 2.38
C ALA A 25 9.79 -20.00 1.56
N THR A 26 8.50 -20.24 1.82
CA THR A 26 7.43 -19.55 1.09
C THR A 26 7.42 -18.06 1.40
N ARG A 27 7.81 -17.67 2.61
CA ARG A 27 7.93 -16.26 2.97
C ARG A 27 9.05 -15.58 2.20
N VAL A 28 10.21 -16.22 2.09
CA VAL A 28 11.33 -15.69 1.31
C VAL A 28 10.93 -15.49 -0.15
N GLU A 29 10.22 -16.47 -0.73
CA GLU A 29 9.75 -16.35 -2.10
C GLU A 29 8.72 -15.25 -2.28
N ALA A 30 7.82 -15.10 -1.31
CA ALA A 30 6.82 -14.03 -1.35
C ALA A 30 7.48 -12.65 -1.27
N LEU A 31 8.45 -12.48 -0.39
CA LEU A 31 9.20 -11.23 -0.27
C LEU A 31 9.98 -10.93 -1.55
N ALA A 32 10.61 -11.93 -2.14
CA ALA A 32 11.32 -11.77 -3.40
C ALA A 32 10.36 -11.38 -4.53
N ALA A 33 9.18 -11.97 -4.54
CA ALA A 33 8.16 -11.63 -5.54
C ALA A 33 7.68 -10.19 -5.39
N VAL A 34 7.50 -9.71 -4.16
CA VAL A 34 7.15 -8.30 -3.91
C VAL A 34 8.26 -7.38 -4.45
N ALA A 35 9.51 -7.75 -4.23
CA ALA A 35 10.64 -6.94 -4.69
C ALA A 35 10.68 -6.79 -6.21
N GLY A 36 10.17 -7.77 -6.93
CA GLY A 36 10.17 -7.76 -8.40
C GLY A 36 8.84 -7.40 -9.04
N ALA A 37 7.82 -7.09 -8.25
CA ALA A 37 6.48 -6.88 -8.76
C ALA A 37 6.06 -5.41 -8.73
N ARG A 38 5.03 -5.12 -9.51
CA ARG A 38 4.30 -3.87 -9.40
C ARG A 38 3.07 -4.13 -8.52
N LEU A 39 2.87 -3.29 -7.51
CA LEU A 39 1.68 -3.32 -6.68
C LEU A 39 0.95 -1.98 -6.80
N PHE A 40 -0.21 -1.89 -6.18
CA PHE A 40 -0.97 -0.64 -6.15
C PHE A 40 -1.08 -0.14 -4.72
N ALA A 41 -0.67 1.10 -4.51
CA ALA A 41 -1.00 1.82 -3.30
C ALA A 41 -2.36 2.46 -3.50
N ALA A 42 -3.10 2.68 -2.44
CA ALA A 42 -4.34 3.41 -2.49
C ALA A 42 -4.06 4.83 -2.01
N VAL A 43 -4.46 5.81 -2.81
CA VAL A 43 -4.25 7.22 -2.48
C VAL A 43 -5.59 7.85 -2.28
N THR A 44 -5.76 8.53 -1.16
CA THR A 44 -7.00 9.21 -0.83
C THR A 44 -6.75 10.71 -0.74
N ALA A 45 -7.76 11.47 -1.08
CA ALA A 45 -7.71 12.91 -0.88
C ALA A 45 -7.98 13.19 0.59
N THR A 46 -6.99 13.70 1.29
CA THR A 46 -7.23 14.29 2.59
C THR A 46 -7.65 15.71 2.35
N SER A 47 -8.92 15.94 2.55
CA SER A 47 -9.45 17.27 2.46
C SER A 47 -8.95 18.08 3.66
N THR A 48 -8.05 19.00 3.41
CA THR A 48 -7.81 20.07 4.35
C THR A 48 -8.84 21.18 4.16
N ALA A 49 -9.94 20.83 3.53
CA ALA A 49 -10.99 21.76 3.19
C ALA A 49 -11.65 22.39 4.41
N GLU A 50 -11.28 21.94 5.58
CA GLU A 50 -11.76 22.56 6.78
C GLU A 50 -10.94 23.75 7.20
N HIS A 51 -9.83 23.95 6.56
CA HIS A 51 -9.11 25.19 6.73
C HIS A 51 -9.69 26.24 5.81
N VAL A 52 -10.84 26.68 6.16
CA VAL A 52 -11.27 27.97 5.69
C VAL A 52 -10.38 28.93 6.45
N ASP A 53 -9.49 29.54 5.73
CA ASP A 53 -8.75 30.63 6.29
C ASP A 53 -9.75 31.72 6.61
N ALA A 54 -10.08 31.82 7.85
CA ALA A 54 -11.05 32.76 8.30
C ALA A 54 -10.61 34.23 8.06
N GLY A 55 -9.33 34.42 7.77
CA GLY A 55 -8.84 35.75 7.51
C GLY A 55 -9.14 36.28 6.13
N THR A 56 -9.16 35.41 5.13
CA THR A 56 -9.32 35.83 3.75
C THR A 56 -10.65 35.41 3.14
N GLY A 57 -11.37 34.51 3.77
CA GLY A 57 -12.55 33.93 3.20
C GLY A 57 -12.23 33.13 1.94
N LEU A 58 -10.98 33.06 1.58
CA LEU A 58 -10.52 32.29 0.47
C LEU A 58 -10.33 30.90 0.96
N ARG A 59 -11.16 30.07 0.49
CA ARG A 59 -10.89 28.70 0.52
C ARG A 59 -9.54 28.54 -0.13
N ALA A 60 -8.55 28.24 0.71
CA ALA A 60 -7.31 27.76 0.19
C ALA A 60 -7.71 26.67 -0.79
N GLU A 61 -7.62 26.99 -2.05
CA GLU A 61 -7.88 26.17 -3.15
C GLU A 61 -7.61 24.74 -2.82
N SER A 62 -8.57 24.13 -2.20
CA SER A 62 -8.64 22.71 -2.09
C SER A 62 -7.35 22.03 -2.47
N THR A 63 -6.32 22.33 -1.79
CA THR A 63 -5.17 21.48 -1.84
C THR A 63 -5.62 20.19 -1.18
N ALA A 64 -6.33 19.40 -1.95
CA ALA A 64 -6.55 18.03 -1.63
C ALA A 64 -5.18 17.41 -1.70
N GLU A 65 -4.53 17.30 -0.57
CA GLU A 65 -3.30 16.57 -0.50
C GLU A 65 -3.63 15.11 -0.68
N MET A 66 -2.99 14.52 -1.65
CA MET A 66 -3.12 13.11 -1.90
C MET A 66 -2.19 12.39 -0.93
N ALA A 67 -2.75 11.56 -0.10
CA ALA A 67 -2.00 10.81 0.90
C ALA A 67 -2.20 9.33 0.71
N LEU A 68 -1.16 8.56 1.02
CA LEU A 68 -1.28 7.11 1.05
C LEU A 68 -2.34 6.71 2.08
N LEU A 69 -3.22 5.81 1.69
CA LEU A 69 -4.13 5.20 2.64
C LEU A 69 -3.31 4.48 3.69
N THR A 70 -3.56 4.81 4.93
CA THR A 70 -2.85 4.26 6.06
C THR A 70 -3.86 3.72 7.06
N LEU A 71 -3.60 2.53 7.56
CA LEU A 71 -4.44 1.90 8.57
C LEU A 71 -3.73 2.02 9.92
N VAL A 72 -4.50 2.28 10.96
CA VAL A 72 -3.94 2.40 12.31
C VAL A 72 -4.35 1.18 13.10
N GLY A 73 -3.36 0.45 13.61
CA GLY A 73 -3.62 -0.71 14.45
C GLY A 73 -4.04 -0.31 15.85
N SER A 74 -4.55 -1.28 16.61
CA SER A 74 -5.00 -1.04 17.98
C SER A 74 -3.90 -0.54 18.90
N ALA A 75 -2.64 -0.85 18.59
CA ALA A 75 -1.49 -0.38 19.34
C ALA A 75 -0.97 0.97 18.86
N GLY A 76 -1.65 1.60 17.90
CA GLY A 76 -1.25 2.90 17.37
C GLY A 76 -0.25 2.84 16.21
N GLY A 77 0.22 1.66 15.83
CA GLY A 77 1.13 1.51 14.71
C GLY A 77 0.41 1.73 13.38
N ARG A 78 1.09 2.36 12.44
CA ARG A 78 0.55 2.61 11.10
C ARG A 78 0.99 1.53 10.13
N ALA A 79 0.06 1.13 9.26
CA ALA A 79 0.34 0.16 8.21
C ALA A 79 -0.20 0.66 6.89
N VAL A 80 0.56 0.45 5.83
CA VAL A 80 0.12 0.82 4.49
C VAL A 80 -0.32 -0.43 3.75
N PRO A 81 -1.57 -0.49 3.28
CA PRO A 81 -2.02 -1.60 2.45
C PRO A 81 -1.53 -1.45 1.02
N LEU A 82 -1.05 -2.54 0.45
CA LEU A 82 -0.69 -2.61 -0.96
C LEU A 82 -1.51 -3.71 -1.61
N PHE A 83 -1.97 -3.46 -2.81
CA PHE A 83 -2.90 -4.35 -3.51
C PHE A 83 -2.27 -4.92 -4.77
N LEU A 84 -2.64 -6.15 -5.10
CA LEU A 84 -2.12 -6.80 -6.29
C LEU A 84 -2.72 -6.21 -7.57
N ASP A 85 -3.99 -5.82 -7.52
CA ASP A 85 -4.61 -5.20 -8.68
C ASP A 85 -5.36 -3.93 -8.31
N ALA A 86 -5.62 -3.12 -9.32
CA ALA A 86 -6.27 -1.83 -9.13
C ALA A 86 -7.69 -1.97 -8.58
N GLY A 87 -8.41 -2.98 -9.03
CA GLY A 87 -9.77 -3.24 -8.57
C GLY A 87 -9.84 -3.57 -7.09
N ALA A 88 -8.85 -4.30 -6.59
CA ALA A 88 -8.79 -4.64 -5.17
C ALA A 88 -8.63 -3.38 -4.30
N ALA A 89 -7.84 -2.42 -4.74
CA ALA A 89 -7.66 -1.17 -4.02
C ALA A 89 -8.98 -0.39 -3.93
N VAL A 90 -9.70 -0.30 -5.04
CA VAL A 90 -10.99 0.41 -5.08
C VAL A 90 -12.04 -0.31 -4.26
N ALA A 91 -12.05 -1.65 -4.29
CA ALA A 91 -12.98 -2.44 -3.50
C ALA A 91 -12.73 -2.28 -2.00
N PHE A 92 -11.46 -2.21 -1.61
CA PHE A 92 -11.09 -2.03 -0.21
C PHE A 92 -11.49 -0.64 0.31
N ARG A 93 -11.26 0.37 -0.49
CA ARG A 93 -11.62 1.74 -0.13
C ARG A 93 -12.22 2.44 -1.34
N PRO A 94 -13.56 2.45 -1.45
CA PRO A 94 -14.22 3.20 -2.53
C PRO A 94 -13.82 4.67 -2.50
N GLY A 95 -13.53 5.21 -3.66
CA GLY A 95 -13.04 6.57 -3.79
C GLY A 95 -11.53 6.71 -3.75
N ALA A 96 -10.82 5.66 -3.37
CA ALA A 96 -9.37 5.69 -3.43
C ALA A 96 -8.89 5.58 -4.87
N ARG A 97 -7.76 6.20 -5.14
CA ARG A 97 -7.12 6.14 -6.44
C ARG A 97 -5.98 5.12 -6.37
N PRO A 98 -6.04 4.05 -7.16
CA PRO A 98 -4.93 3.10 -7.19
C PRO A 98 -3.75 3.70 -7.94
N VAL A 99 -2.57 3.63 -7.34
CA VAL A 99 -1.34 4.14 -7.93
C VAL A 99 -0.36 3.00 -8.06
N PRO A 100 0.06 2.68 -9.29
CA PRO A 100 1.01 1.58 -9.50
C PRO A 100 2.42 2.00 -9.07
N LEU A 101 3.08 1.14 -8.31
CA LEU A 101 4.43 1.36 -7.84
C LEU A 101 5.20 0.04 -7.85
N PRO A 102 6.47 0.05 -8.22
CA PRO A 102 7.32 -1.11 -7.95
C PRO A 102 7.34 -1.41 -6.46
N GLY A 103 7.42 -2.67 -6.09
CA GLY A 103 7.40 -3.09 -4.69
C GLY A 103 8.35 -2.31 -3.80
N PRO A 104 9.63 -2.18 -4.16
CA PRO A 104 10.56 -1.42 -3.34
C PRO A 104 10.18 0.04 -3.15
N GLU A 105 9.70 0.69 -4.21
CA GLU A 105 9.26 2.09 -4.12
C GLU A 105 8.03 2.23 -3.23
N ALA A 106 7.12 1.28 -3.30
CA ALA A 106 5.93 1.28 -2.46
C ALA A 106 6.31 1.12 -0.98
N CYS A 107 7.27 0.24 -0.69
CA CYS A 107 7.77 0.06 0.67
C CYS A 107 8.51 1.30 1.17
N ALA A 108 9.30 1.93 0.31
CA ALA A 108 9.99 3.17 0.68
C ALA A 108 8.99 4.28 0.99
N ALA A 109 7.94 4.41 0.17
CA ALA A 109 6.91 5.40 0.40
C ALA A 109 6.18 5.15 1.73
N ALA A 110 5.92 3.89 2.07
CA ALA A 110 5.30 3.54 3.33
C ALA A 110 6.18 3.96 4.51
N LEU A 111 7.47 3.68 4.44
CA LEU A 111 8.41 4.08 5.50
C LEU A 111 8.49 5.59 5.64
N GLU A 112 8.53 6.31 4.53
CA GLU A 112 8.54 7.78 4.55
C GLU A 112 7.28 8.35 5.19
N ASP A 113 6.17 7.65 5.05
CA ASP A 113 4.90 8.06 5.65
C ASP A 113 4.80 7.68 7.13
N GLY A 114 5.84 7.07 7.68
CA GLY A 114 5.87 6.68 9.08
C GLY A 114 5.26 5.33 9.38
N ALA A 115 5.02 4.52 8.36
CA ALA A 115 4.45 3.18 8.56
C ALA A 115 5.48 2.25 9.19
N VAL A 116 4.99 1.35 10.04
CA VAL A 116 5.80 0.29 10.64
C VAL A 116 5.54 -1.05 9.97
N ALA A 117 4.55 -1.13 9.12
CA ALA A 117 4.17 -2.35 8.41
C ALA A 117 3.59 -2.05 7.04
N VAL A 118 3.73 -3.02 6.17
CA VAL A 118 3.03 -3.07 4.89
C VAL A 118 2.18 -4.33 4.89
N LEU A 119 0.90 -4.17 4.52
CA LEU A 119 -0.03 -5.29 4.41
C LEU A 119 -0.24 -5.57 2.93
N VAL A 120 0.12 -6.76 2.49
CA VAL A 120 -0.05 -7.11 1.08
C VAL A 120 -1.39 -7.81 0.89
N ASP A 121 -2.22 -7.19 0.07
CA ASP A 121 -3.52 -7.69 -0.37
C ASP A 121 -4.56 -7.88 0.74
N PRO A 122 -4.85 -6.84 1.56
CA PRO A 122 -5.92 -6.92 2.54
C PRO A 122 -7.30 -6.91 1.84
N PRO A 123 -8.38 -7.28 2.54
CA PRO A 123 -8.40 -7.76 3.92
C PRO A 123 -7.87 -9.18 4.00
N GLY A 124 -7.49 -9.65 5.16
CA GLY A 124 -6.90 -10.96 5.27
C GLY A 124 -5.53 -11.02 4.63
N ALA A 125 -4.70 -10.04 4.94
CA ALA A 125 -3.39 -9.87 4.31
C ALA A 125 -2.61 -11.17 4.20
N ALA A 126 -2.26 -11.53 2.97
CA ALA A 126 -1.50 -12.74 2.69
C ALA A 126 -0.05 -12.61 3.17
N LEU A 127 0.42 -11.40 3.36
CA LEU A 127 1.78 -11.14 3.81
C LEU A 127 1.81 -9.83 4.59
N VAL A 128 2.39 -9.88 5.77
CA VAL A 128 2.63 -8.68 6.59
C VAL A 128 4.13 -8.49 6.65
N VAL A 129 4.60 -7.33 6.22
CA VAL A 129 6.03 -7.03 6.17
C VAL A 129 6.34 -5.94 7.18
N THR A 130 7.25 -6.20 8.09
CA THR A 130 7.62 -5.28 9.16
C THR A 130 9.12 -5.23 9.35
N GLY A 131 9.57 -4.23 10.09
CA GLY A 131 10.95 -4.18 10.61
C GLY A 131 12.02 -4.25 9.54
N THR A 132 12.97 -5.13 9.76
CA THR A 132 14.14 -5.29 8.89
C THR A 132 13.71 -5.70 7.47
N GLU A 133 12.74 -6.60 7.35
CA GLU A 133 12.24 -7.02 6.04
C GLU A 133 11.71 -5.84 5.24
N LEU A 134 10.95 -4.97 5.89
CA LEU A 134 10.39 -3.80 5.22
C LEU A 134 11.51 -2.86 4.77
N ARG A 135 12.49 -2.62 5.60
CA ARG A 135 13.62 -1.78 5.25
C ARG A 135 14.44 -2.38 4.12
N GLU A 136 14.64 -3.68 4.13
CA GLU A 136 15.37 -4.36 3.06
C GLU A 136 14.64 -4.28 1.72
N LEU A 137 13.32 -4.43 1.74
CA LEU A 137 12.52 -4.30 0.52
C LEU A 137 12.57 -2.88 -0.03
N ALA A 138 12.57 -1.91 0.86
CA ALA A 138 12.60 -0.50 0.45
C ALA A 138 13.94 -0.09 -0.19
N GLY A 139 14.96 -0.85 0.02
CA GLY A 139 16.29 -0.59 -0.53
C GLY A 139 17.17 0.14 0.46
#